data_c28aaeed2d254e5b6ba818b47ad94d00
#
_entry.id   c28aaeed2d254e5b6ba818b47ad94d00
#
_cell.length_a   1.000
_cell.length_b   1.000
_cell.length_c   1.000
_cell.angle_alpha   90.00
_cell.angle_beta   90.00
_cell.angle_gamma   90.00
#
_symmetry.space_group_name_H-M   'P 1'
#
loop_
_entity.id
_entity.type
_entity.pdbx_description
1 polymer ?
#
loop_
_entity_poly.entity_id
_entity_poly.type
_entity_poly.pdbx_seq_one_letter_code
_entity_poly.pdbx_strand_id
1 'polypeptide(L)'
;MKRYLVLENGEVFAGLAFGAPCDTVGELVFTTGMNGYIETLTDPSYCGQIVLQTFPLIGNYGIIPADFEGKCCVRGYVVREQCTTPSNFRCEETLDAFLKENHIPGIAGIDTRAVTRILREAGTMNAAICDTVPDDLAPLRAYRITDPVPQVTTPEPYTLRPEGSVLHSVALIDYGAKRNIARELCKRGCAVTVLPCSAKAEDILAAGYDGVMLSNGPGDPTDNISQIAEIAKLFGRIPMFGICLGHQLMALAQGGSTVKLKYGHRGVNQPAHDVCGTRTFLTSQNHGYAVVPESVKTGVIRYVNANDGTCEGIDYPDLQAFSVQFHPEACSGPHDTAFLFDRFCDLMGGAHHAD
;
A
#
# COMPACT_ATOMS: atom_id res chain seq x y z
N MET A 1 -17.51 24.88 8.99
CA MET A 1 -16.68 25.31 10.13
C MET A 1 -15.26 25.51 9.62
N LYS A 2 -14.52 26.50 10.14
CA LYS A 2 -13.12 26.72 9.75
C LYS A 2 -12.22 25.67 10.42
N ARG A 3 -11.21 25.15 9.70
CA ARG A 3 -10.27 24.14 10.14
C ARG A 3 -8.90 24.47 9.59
N TYR A 4 -7.85 23.94 10.20
CA TYR A 4 -6.46 24.21 9.80
C TYR A 4 -5.71 22.91 9.53
N LEU A 5 -4.89 22.92 8.47
CA LEU A 5 -3.80 22.00 8.27
C LEU A 5 -2.51 22.68 8.73
N VAL A 6 -1.88 22.13 9.77
CA VAL A 6 -0.65 22.66 10.36
C VAL A 6 0.49 21.69 10.07
N LEU A 7 1.54 22.15 9.41
CA LEU A 7 2.73 21.36 9.09
C LEU A 7 3.76 21.47 10.22
N GLU A 8 4.58 20.44 10.41
CA GLU A 8 5.62 20.44 11.45
C GLU A 8 6.69 21.53 11.27
N ASN A 9 6.84 22.09 10.06
CA ASN A 9 7.70 23.22 9.77
C ASN A 9 7.12 24.58 10.19
N GLY A 10 5.85 24.58 10.66
CA GLY A 10 5.12 25.76 11.11
C GLY A 10 4.23 26.43 10.07
N GLU A 11 4.18 25.93 8.84
CA GLU A 11 3.26 26.44 7.84
C GLU A 11 1.82 26.03 8.16
N VAL A 12 0.86 26.96 7.96
CA VAL A 12 -0.55 26.79 8.29
C VAL A 12 -1.42 27.11 7.09
N PHE A 13 -2.29 26.17 6.75
CA PHE A 13 -3.27 26.31 5.68
C PHE A 13 -4.68 26.30 6.29
N ALA A 14 -5.47 27.33 6.01
CA ALA A 14 -6.85 27.42 6.47
C ALA A 14 -7.81 26.85 5.42
N GLY A 15 -8.79 26.07 5.86
CA GLY A 15 -9.79 25.44 5.01
C GLY A 15 -11.13 25.28 5.72
N LEU A 16 -11.95 24.42 5.16
CA LEU A 16 -13.28 24.07 5.65
C LEU A 16 -13.30 22.63 6.16
N ALA A 17 -13.88 22.43 7.34
CA ALA A 17 -14.04 21.10 7.93
C ALA A 17 -15.06 20.27 7.17
N PHE A 18 -14.74 18.99 6.96
CA PHE A 18 -15.65 17.91 6.59
C PHE A 18 -15.21 16.61 7.28
N GLY A 19 -16.01 15.55 7.16
CA GLY A 19 -15.73 14.32 7.91
C GLY A 19 -15.93 14.48 9.41
N ALA A 20 -15.20 13.72 10.22
CA ALA A 20 -15.36 13.69 11.67
C ALA A 20 -14.96 15.03 12.33
N PRO A 21 -15.71 15.49 13.38
CA PRO A 21 -15.39 16.72 14.10
C PRO A 21 -14.36 16.45 15.21
N CYS A 22 -13.18 16.01 14.84
CA CYS A 22 -12.07 15.77 15.76
C CYS A 22 -10.75 16.24 15.16
N ASP A 23 -9.78 16.51 16.01
CA ASP A 23 -8.41 16.81 15.63
C ASP A 23 -7.63 15.53 15.41
N THR A 24 -6.60 15.60 14.59
CA THR A 24 -5.70 14.44 14.34
C THR A 24 -4.28 14.89 14.02
N VAL A 25 -3.34 13.97 14.24
CA VAL A 25 -1.94 14.07 13.83
C VAL A 25 -1.57 12.85 13.01
N GLY A 26 -0.75 13.03 11.97
CA GLY A 26 -0.27 11.94 11.11
C GLY A 26 0.91 12.38 10.25
N GLU A 27 1.60 11.42 9.65
CA GLU A 27 2.56 11.71 8.59
C GLU A 27 1.79 12.16 7.33
N LEU A 28 2.05 13.38 6.86
CA LEU A 28 1.39 13.92 5.67
C LEU A 28 2.07 13.40 4.41
N VAL A 29 1.28 12.71 3.59
CA VAL A 29 1.70 12.20 2.28
C VAL A 29 0.74 12.70 1.20
N PHE A 30 1.17 12.70 -0.06
CA PHE A 30 0.31 13.07 -1.17
C PHE A 30 0.22 11.98 -2.22
N THR A 31 -0.91 11.89 -2.89
CA THR A 31 -1.09 11.03 -4.06
C THR A 31 -1.56 11.86 -5.26
N THR A 32 -1.08 11.48 -6.46
CA THR A 32 -1.37 12.18 -7.71
C THR A 32 -2.42 11.49 -8.59
N GLY A 33 -3.04 10.41 -8.07
CA GLY A 33 -4.10 9.70 -8.77
C GLY A 33 -5.29 10.60 -9.08
N MET A 34 -5.81 10.53 -10.31
CA MET A 34 -6.99 11.30 -10.73
C MET A 34 -8.31 10.61 -10.34
N ASN A 35 -8.26 9.33 -10.04
CA ASN A 35 -9.35 8.47 -9.60
C ASN A 35 -8.88 7.58 -8.45
N GLY A 36 -9.76 6.73 -7.92
CA GLY A 36 -9.39 5.75 -6.90
C GLY A 36 -9.26 6.34 -5.50
N TYR A 37 -10.01 7.38 -5.16
CA TYR A 37 -9.97 7.91 -3.80
C TYR A 37 -10.61 6.95 -2.79
N ILE A 38 -11.55 6.09 -3.20
CA ILE A 38 -12.13 5.05 -2.33
C ILE A 38 -11.06 4.04 -1.97
N GLU A 39 -10.35 3.54 -2.97
CA GLU A 39 -9.23 2.59 -2.82
C GLU A 39 -8.11 3.22 -1.98
N THR A 40 -7.79 4.50 -2.21
CA THR A 40 -6.81 5.22 -1.38
C THR A 40 -7.23 5.29 0.10
N LEU A 41 -8.48 5.60 0.39
CA LEU A 41 -9.00 5.70 1.75
C LEU A 41 -9.07 4.34 2.46
N THR A 42 -9.26 3.27 1.70
CA THR A 42 -9.40 1.90 2.20
C THR A 42 -8.16 1.03 2.00
N ASP A 43 -7.05 1.61 1.51
CA ASP A 43 -5.74 0.94 1.46
C ASP A 43 -5.08 0.96 2.84
N PRO A 44 -4.91 -0.21 3.51
CA PRO A 44 -4.30 -0.28 4.84
C PRO A 44 -2.86 0.25 4.88
N SER A 45 -2.17 0.36 3.73
CA SER A 45 -0.81 0.93 3.65
C SER A 45 -0.74 2.40 4.07
N TYR A 46 -1.88 3.11 4.12
CA TYR A 46 -1.95 4.49 4.63
C TYR A 46 -2.19 4.58 6.15
N CYS A 47 -2.14 3.47 6.89
CA CYS A 47 -2.31 3.49 8.35
C CYS A 47 -1.30 4.45 9.00
N GLY A 48 -1.80 5.36 9.84
CA GLY A 48 -0.98 6.38 10.51
C GLY A 48 -0.74 7.65 9.69
N GLN A 49 -1.19 7.74 8.44
CA GLN A 49 -0.92 8.86 7.53
C GLN A 49 -2.14 9.77 7.33
N ILE A 50 -1.87 11.05 7.13
CA ILE A 50 -2.82 12.03 6.58
C ILE A 50 -2.59 12.06 5.07
N VAL A 51 -3.64 11.79 4.29
CA VAL A 51 -3.52 11.71 2.83
C VAL A 51 -4.02 12.98 2.17
N LEU A 52 -3.16 13.62 1.39
CA LEU A 52 -3.49 14.75 0.53
C LEU A 52 -3.72 14.27 -0.90
N GLN A 53 -4.93 14.49 -1.41
CA GLN A 53 -5.29 14.18 -2.78
C GLN A 53 -5.06 15.41 -3.67
N THR A 54 -4.21 15.27 -4.69
CA THR A 54 -3.87 16.42 -5.56
C THR A 54 -4.92 16.69 -6.62
N PHE A 55 -5.73 15.69 -6.99
CA PHE A 55 -6.83 15.90 -7.93
C PHE A 55 -7.85 16.92 -7.36
N PRO A 56 -8.29 17.89 -8.17
CA PRO A 56 -9.04 19.04 -7.65
C PRO A 56 -10.36 18.71 -6.97
N LEU A 57 -11.17 17.82 -7.54
CA LEU A 57 -12.51 17.47 -7.06
C LEU A 57 -12.55 16.03 -6.57
N ILE A 58 -12.83 15.83 -5.29
CA ILE A 58 -12.88 14.51 -4.66
C ILE A 58 -14.28 14.24 -4.09
N GLY A 59 -14.77 13.00 -4.23
CA GLY A 59 -16.10 12.59 -3.79
C GLY A 59 -17.15 12.58 -4.91
N ASN A 60 -16.76 12.87 -6.15
CA ASN A 60 -17.68 13.05 -7.28
C ASN A 60 -18.47 11.80 -7.68
N TYR A 61 -17.97 10.61 -7.39
CA TYR A 61 -18.71 9.34 -7.61
C TYR A 61 -19.20 8.70 -6.29
N GLY A 62 -19.08 9.41 -5.15
CA GLY A 62 -19.50 8.93 -3.85
C GLY A 62 -18.64 7.80 -3.31
N ILE A 63 -19.20 7.04 -2.38
CA ILE A 63 -18.59 5.84 -1.80
C ILE A 63 -19.30 4.60 -2.32
N ILE A 64 -18.51 3.60 -2.70
CA ILE A 64 -18.96 2.34 -3.28
C ILE A 64 -18.29 1.21 -2.49
N PRO A 65 -18.94 0.58 -1.51
CA PRO A 65 -18.34 -0.43 -0.63
C PRO A 65 -17.75 -1.65 -1.37
N ALA A 66 -18.29 -1.98 -2.55
CA ALA A 66 -17.76 -3.04 -3.39
C ALA A 66 -16.32 -2.78 -3.88
N ASP A 67 -15.91 -1.50 -3.92
CA ASP A 67 -14.58 -1.07 -4.39
C ASP A 67 -13.58 -0.92 -3.22
N PHE A 68 -13.96 -1.25 -1.98
CA PHE A 68 -13.05 -1.19 -0.82
C PHE A 68 -11.93 -2.22 -0.93
N GLU A 69 -10.72 -1.76 -0.67
CA GLU A 69 -9.52 -2.60 -0.59
C GLU A 69 -9.25 -3.15 0.82
N GLY A 70 -9.78 -2.52 1.84
CA GLY A 70 -9.64 -2.93 3.23
C GLY A 70 -10.45 -2.05 4.17
N LYS A 71 -10.03 -2.00 5.42
CA LYS A 71 -10.58 -1.10 6.42
C LYS A 71 -9.96 0.30 6.26
N CYS A 72 -10.78 1.35 6.34
CA CYS A 72 -10.27 2.71 6.37
C CYS A 72 -9.45 2.94 7.66
N CYS A 73 -8.18 3.30 7.52
CA CYS A 73 -7.26 3.53 8.64
C CYS A 73 -6.37 4.77 8.45
N VAL A 74 -6.68 5.62 7.47
CA VAL A 74 -6.04 6.93 7.33
C VAL A 74 -6.33 7.79 8.56
N ARG A 75 -5.38 8.66 8.93
CA ARG A 75 -5.56 9.57 10.08
C ARG A 75 -6.36 10.82 9.72
N GLY A 76 -6.34 11.23 8.46
CA GLY A 76 -7.04 12.41 8.00
C GLY A 76 -6.98 12.54 6.48
N TYR A 77 -7.83 13.40 5.93
CA TYR A 77 -7.95 13.58 4.49
C TYR A 77 -7.96 15.05 4.08
N VAL A 78 -7.09 15.40 3.13
CA VAL A 78 -6.88 16.78 2.67
C VAL A 78 -7.20 16.89 1.18
N VAL A 79 -8.14 17.77 0.83
CA VAL A 79 -8.59 17.95 -0.55
C VAL A 79 -8.69 19.44 -0.93
N ARG A 80 -8.61 19.71 -2.22
CA ARG A 80 -8.90 21.06 -2.73
C ARG A 80 -10.38 21.35 -2.68
N GLU A 81 -11.20 20.45 -3.24
CA GLU A 81 -12.64 20.58 -3.30
C GLU A 81 -13.32 19.25 -2.98
N GLN A 82 -14.28 19.28 -2.07
CA GLN A 82 -15.12 18.15 -1.76
C GLN A 82 -16.42 18.23 -2.54
N CYS A 83 -16.78 17.16 -3.26
CA CYS A 83 -18.08 17.02 -3.87
C CYS A 83 -19.11 16.64 -2.81
N THR A 84 -20.13 17.49 -2.63
CA THR A 84 -21.22 17.26 -1.67
C THR A 84 -22.41 16.53 -2.29
N THR A 85 -22.49 16.47 -3.62
CA THR A 85 -23.58 15.85 -4.37
C THR A 85 -23.00 14.92 -5.43
N PRO A 86 -22.58 13.70 -5.03
CA PRO A 86 -22.01 12.73 -5.95
C PRO A 86 -23.01 12.30 -7.02
N SER A 87 -22.50 11.99 -8.23
CA SER A 87 -23.29 11.52 -9.36
C SER A 87 -22.71 10.22 -9.92
N ASN A 88 -23.14 9.08 -9.38
CA ASN A 88 -22.80 7.74 -9.87
C ASN A 88 -23.91 6.78 -9.47
N PHE A 89 -24.33 5.89 -10.39
CA PHE A 89 -25.40 4.92 -10.10
C PHE A 89 -25.04 3.86 -9.04
N ARG A 90 -23.74 3.68 -8.74
CA ARG A 90 -23.24 2.78 -7.69
C ARG A 90 -23.03 3.49 -6.34
N CYS A 91 -23.25 4.81 -6.27
CA CYS A 91 -23.01 5.57 -5.05
C CYS A 91 -23.99 5.16 -3.96
N GLU A 92 -23.49 4.73 -2.81
CA GLU A 92 -24.30 4.37 -1.64
C GLU A 92 -24.30 5.48 -0.58
N GLU A 93 -23.18 6.24 -0.46
CA GLU A 93 -23.08 7.36 0.48
C GLU A 93 -22.10 8.44 0.00
N THR A 94 -22.10 9.59 0.69
CA THR A 94 -21.15 10.67 0.40
C THR A 94 -19.81 10.44 1.08
N LEU A 95 -18.75 11.06 0.54
CA LEU A 95 -17.43 11.06 1.18
C LEU A 95 -17.46 11.60 2.61
N ASP A 96 -18.25 12.66 2.87
CA ASP A 96 -18.40 13.27 4.20
C ASP A 96 -19.00 12.29 5.20
N ALA A 97 -20.07 11.58 4.82
CA ALA A 97 -20.72 10.58 5.68
C ALA A 97 -19.77 9.43 6.01
N PHE A 98 -19.10 8.86 5.00
CA PHE A 98 -18.10 7.80 5.16
C PHE A 98 -16.98 8.19 6.13
N LEU A 99 -16.41 9.39 5.97
CA LEU A 99 -15.34 9.84 6.86
C LEU A 99 -15.84 10.07 8.29
N LYS A 100 -17.08 10.56 8.48
CA LYS A 100 -17.71 10.69 9.81
C LYS A 100 -17.89 9.34 10.50
N GLU A 101 -18.41 8.35 9.76
CA GLU A 101 -18.62 6.99 10.27
C GLU A 101 -17.30 6.33 10.70
N ASN A 102 -16.24 6.57 9.94
CA ASN A 102 -14.91 6.04 10.24
C ASN A 102 -14.09 6.93 11.20
N HIS A 103 -14.66 7.98 11.77
CA HIS A 103 -13.99 8.92 12.68
C HIS A 103 -12.76 9.61 12.07
N ILE A 104 -12.77 9.87 10.76
CA ILE A 104 -11.67 10.51 10.03
C ILE A 104 -11.98 11.99 9.80
N PRO A 105 -11.16 12.92 10.32
CA PRO A 105 -11.29 14.33 10.02
C PRO A 105 -10.81 14.66 8.62
N GLY A 106 -11.55 15.52 7.93
CA GLY A 106 -11.21 16.04 6.61
C GLY A 106 -11.08 17.56 6.60
N ILE A 107 -10.30 18.09 5.68
CA ILE A 107 -10.18 19.52 5.40
C ILE A 107 -10.23 19.77 3.89
N ALA A 108 -11.12 20.67 3.47
CA ALA A 108 -11.27 21.10 2.07
C ALA A 108 -10.90 22.59 1.90
N GLY A 109 -10.72 23.02 0.67
CA GLY A 109 -10.33 24.40 0.35
C GLY A 109 -8.83 24.66 0.45
N ILE A 110 -8.03 23.61 0.56
CA ILE A 110 -6.56 23.70 0.68
C ILE A 110 -5.94 23.89 -0.70
N ASP A 111 -4.90 24.71 -0.79
CA ASP A 111 -4.01 24.70 -1.95
C ASP A 111 -3.12 23.44 -1.93
N THR A 112 -3.70 22.34 -2.41
CA THR A 112 -3.04 21.04 -2.43
C THR A 112 -1.75 21.04 -3.26
N ARG A 113 -1.67 21.91 -4.27
CA ARG A 113 -0.46 22.08 -5.09
C ARG A 113 0.67 22.75 -4.29
N ALA A 114 0.37 23.77 -3.51
CA ALA A 114 1.37 24.44 -2.65
C ALA A 114 1.90 23.46 -1.61
N VAL A 115 1.03 22.73 -0.90
CA VAL A 115 1.44 21.70 0.08
C VAL A 115 2.27 20.60 -0.58
N THR A 116 1.87 20.11 -1.76
CA THR A 116 2.63 19.09 -2.50
C THR A 116 4.04 19.58 -2.85
N ARG A 117 4.22 20.85 -3.23
CA ARG A 117 5.55 21.41 -3.50
C ARG A 117 6.42 21.41 -2.26
N ILE A 118 5.89 21.80 -1.10
CA ILE A 118 6.60 21.75 0.18
C ILE A 118 7.07 20.32 0.47
N LEU A 119 6.17 19.32 0.35
CA LEU A 119 6.51 17.92 0.59
C LEU A 119 7.57 17.38 -0.40
N ARG A 120 7.54 17.82 -1.66
CA ARG A 120 8.56 17.44 -2.64
C ARG A 120 9.93 18.08 -2.35
N GLU A 121 9.95 19.30 -1.85
CA GLU A 121 11.16 20.03 -1.54
C GLU A 121 11.76 19.63 -0.18
N ALA A 122 10.93 19.45 0.85
CA ALA A 122 11.39 19.13 2.21
C ALA A 122 11.37 17.62 2.54
N GLY A 123 10.55 16.84 1.86
CA GLY A 123 10.23 15.44 2.18
C GLY A 123 8.88 15.30 2.87
N THR A 124 8.41 14.06 3.07
CA THR A 124 7.24 13.80 3.91
C THR A 124 7.50 14.31 5.33
N MET A 125 6.47 14.88 5.94
CA MET A 125 6.55 15.46 7.26
C MET A 125 5.26 15.23 8.04
N ASN A 126 5.30 15.41 9.35
CA ASN A 126 4.10 15.32 10.16
C ASN A 126 3.21 16.56 9.97
N ALA A 127 1.89 16.34 10.06
CA ALA A 127 0.90 17.40 10.03
C ALA A 127 -0.22 17.14 11.02
N ALA A 128 -0.92 18.21 11.42
CA ALA A 128 -2.16 18.16 12.17
C ALA A 128 -3.31 18.71 11.34
N ILE A 129 -4.48 18.08 11.45
CA ILE A 129 -5.77 18.67 11.06
C ILE A 129 -6.46 19.04 12.37
N CYS A 130 -6.74 20.34 12.61
CA CYS A 130 -7.24 20.83 13.89
C CYS A 130 -8.14 22.05 13.71
N ASP A 131 -9.03 22.28 14.71
CA ASP A 131 -9.92 23.43 14.72
C ASP A 131 -9.24 24.68 15.30
N THR A 132 -8.15 24.50 16.07
CA THR A 132 -7.31 25.57 16.62
C THR A 132 -5.85 25.27 16.34
N VAL A 133 -5.11 26.25 15.83
CA VAL A 133 -3.67 26.12 15.59
C VAL A 133 -2.96 25.97 16.93
N PRO A 134 -2.18 24.89 17.16
CA PRO A 134 -1.48 24.71 18.41
C PRO A 134 -0.33 25.71 18.58
N ASP A 135 -0.15 26.23 19.80
CA ASP A 135 0.97 27.12 20.14
C ASP A 135 2.31 26.38 20.17
N ASP A 136 2.28 25.08 20.52
CA ASP A 136 3.47 24.22 20.57
C ASP A 136 3.37 23.11 19.50
N LEU A 137 4.38 23.03 18.65
CA LEU A 137 4.50 22.01 17.60
C LEU A 137 5.38 20.81 18.02
N ALA A 138 5.89 20.78 19.25
CA ALA A 138 6.74 19.66 19.69
C ALA A 138 6.02 18.30 19.66
N PRO A 139 4.74 18.18 20.09
CA PRO A 139 3.98 16.93 19.94
C PRO A 139 3.80 16.50 18.49
N LEU A 140 3.60 17.45 17.58
CA LEU A 140 3.46 17.19 16.15
C LEU A 140 4.77 16.64 15.56
N ARG A 141 5.90 17.27 15.90
CA ARG A 141 7.24 16.82 15.44
C ARG A 141 7.66 15.48 16.03
N ALA A 142 7.14 15.14 17.20
CA ALA A 142 7.42 13.88 17.90
C ALA A 142 6.59 12.69 17.37
N TYR A 143 5.53 12.96 16.56
CA TYR A 143 4.69 11.87 16.05
C TYR A 143 5.51 10.86 15.24
N ARG A 144 5.25 9.58 15.50
CA ARG A 144 5.80 8.44 14.75
C ARG A 144 4.71 7.40 14.56
N ILE A 145 4.72 6.76 13.42
CA ILE A 145 3.88 5.59 13.16
C ILE A 145 4.55 4.40 13.85
N THR A 146 3.88 3.80 14.82
CA THR A 146 4.40 2.67 15.60
C THR A 146 3.54 1.44 15.40
N ASP A 147 4.19 0.30 15.12
CA ASP A 147 3.56 -1.02 14.97
C ASP A 147 2.30 -1.00 14.07
N PRO A 148 2.35 -0.45 12.84
CA PRO A 148 1.14 -0.31 12.03
C PRO A 148 0.64 -1.65 11.47
N VAL A 149 1.52 -2.60 11.19
CA VAL A 149 1.15 -3.93 10.64
C VAL A 149 0.23 -4.70 11.57
N PRO A 150 0.50 -4.85 12.88
CA PRO A 150 -0.43 -5.48 13.82
C PRO A 150 -1.81 -4.79 13.94
N GLN A 151 -1.91 -3.51 13.58
CA GLN A 151 -3.18 -2.76 13.64
C GLN A 151 -4.09 -3.05 12.45
N VAL A 152 -3.54 -3.53 11.33
CA VAL A 152 -4.27 -3.72 10.07
C VAL A 152 -4.39 -5.16 9.61
N THR A 153 -3.59 -6.07 10.17
CA THR A 153 -3.64 -7.50 9.86
C THR A 153 -4.96 -8.13 10.30
N THR A 154 -5.36 -9.20 9.62
CA THR A 154 -6.52 -10.00 10.08
C THR A 154 -6.28 -10.55 11.49
N PRO A 155 -7.29 -10.53 12.38
CA PRO A 155 -7.15 -11.10 13.72
C PRO A 155 -7.16 -12.65 13.70
N GLU A 156 -7.84 -13.25 12.73
CA GLU A 156 -7.99 -14.70 12.61
C GLU A 156 -7.85 -15.15 11.15
N PRO A 157 -7.35 -16.37 10.90
CA PRO A 157 -7.30 -16.91 9.56
C PRO A 157 -8.69 -17.08 8.93
N TYR A 158 -8.80 -16.82 7.64
CA TYR A 158 -9.99 -17.12 6.85
C TYR A 158 -9.63 -17.53 5.43
N THR A 159 -10.52 -18.26 4.74
CA THR A 159 -10.25 -18.77 3.40
C THR A 159 -11.27 -18.23 2.39
N LEU A 160 -10.76 -17.70 1.29
CA LEU A 160 -11.50 -17.33 0.10
C LEU A 160 -11.34 -18.44 -0.95
N ARG A 161 -12.42 -18.78 -1.65
CA ARG A 161 -12.41 -19.81 -2.68
C ARG A 161 -12.72 -19.23 -4.04
N PRO A 162 -12.10 -19.77 -5.13
CA PRO A 162 -12.49 -19.42 -6.50
C PRO A 162 -13.93 -19.86 -6.78
N GLU A 163 -14.56 -19.24 -7.78
CA GLU A 163 -15.90 -19.65 -8.26
C GLU A 163 -15.89 -21.03 -8.95
N GLY A 164 -14.73 -21.48 -9.46
CA GLY A 164 -14.54 -22.74 -10.16
C GLY A 164 -13.77 -23.77 -9.35
N SER A 165 -13.12 -24.69 -10.05
CA SER A 165 -12.25 -25.71 -9.44
C SER A 165 -11.04 -25.05 -8.78
N VAL A 166 -10.62 -25.60 -7.63
CA VAL A 166 -9.39 -25.20 -6.96
C VAL A 166 -8.21 -25.84 -7.71
N LEU A 167 -7.32 -25.01 -8.22
CA LEU A 167 -6.09 -25.41 -8.91
C LEU A 167 -4.89 -25.36 -7.96
N HIS A 168 -4.83 -24.36 -7.09
CA HIS A 168 -3.75 -24.14 -6.12
C HIS A 168 -4.32 -23.71 -4.77
N SER A 169 -3.59 -24.00 -3.70
CA SER A 169 -3.82 -23.51 -2.34
C SER A 169 -2.72 -22.51 -1.97
N VAL A 170 -3.09 -21.30 -1.61
CA VAL A 170 -2.14 -20.20 -1.33
C VAL A 170 -2.32 -19.68 0.08
N ALA A 171 -1.23 -19.57 0.84
CA ALA A 171 -1.18 -18.82 2.08
C ALA A 171 -0.89 -17.34 1.75
N LEU A 172 -1.83 -16.44 2.03
CA LEU A 172 -1.64 -14.99 1.94
C LEU A 172 -1.34 -14.44 3.33
N ILE A 173 -0.10 -14.04 3.59
CA ILE A 173 0.26 -13.41 4.86
C ILE A 173 -0.15 -11.95 4.80
N ASP A 174 -1.03 -11.57 5.72
CA ASP A 174 -1.68 -10.27 5.77
C ASP A 174 -0.87 -9.28 6.63
N TYR A 175 -0.14 -8.40 5.96
CA TYR A 175 0.53 -7.25 6.57
C TYR A 175 -0.27 -5.95 6.43
N GLY A 176 -1.50 -6.03 5.96
CA GLY A 176 -2.37 -4.94 5.53
C GLY A 176 -2.76 -5.16 4.06
N ALA A 177 -3.19 -6.37 3.75
CA ALA A 177 -3.48 -6.81 2.39
C ALA A 177 -4.63 -6.04 1.76
N LYS A 178 -4.43 -5.55 0.55
CA LYS A 178 -5.54 -5.13 -0.31
C LYS A 178 -6.34 -6.36 -0.72
N ARG A 179 -7.67 -6.24 -0.64
CA ARG A 179 -8.59 -7.32 -1.03
C ARG A 179 -8.38 -7.80 -2.46
N ASN A 180 -7.93 -6.92 -3.34
CA ASN A 180 -7.75 -7.26 -4.74
C ASN A 180 -6.62 -8.27 -4.96
N ILE A 181 -5.63 -8.37 -4.07
CA ILE A 181 -4.59 -9.42 -4.12
C ILE A 181 -5.26 -10.81 -4.06
N ALA A 182 -6.13 -11.03 -3.07
CA ALA A 182 -6.83 -12.31 -2.95
C ALA A 182 -7.82 -12.53 -4.10
N ARG A 183 -8.50 -11.46 -4.59
CA ARG A 183 -9.40 -11.54 -5.76
C ARG A 183 -8.65 -11.99 -7.01
N GLU A 184 -7.46 -11.42 -7.29
CA GLU A 184 -6.64 -11.80 -8.44
C GLU A 184 -6.16 -13.26 -8.36
N LEU A 185 -5.81 -13.76 -7.18
CA LEU A 185 -5.50 -15.17 -6.97
C LEU A 185 -6.73 -16.07 -7.16
N CYS A 186 -7.88 -15.70 -6.59
CA CYS A 186 -9.12 -16.46 -6.76
C CYS A 186 -9.57 -16.53 -8.22
N LYS A 187 -9.44 -15.46 -9.01
CA LYS A 187 -9.72 -15.47 -10.46
C LYS A 187 -8.90 -16.51 -11.22
N ARG A 188 -7.71 -16.88 -10.70
CA ARG A 188 -6.79 -17.87 -11.28
C ARG A 188 -6.95 -19.27 -10.68
N GLY A 189 -8.04 -19.51 -9.97
CA GLY A 189 -8.33 -20.83 -9.38
C GLY A 189 -7.60 -21.10 -8.08
N CYS A 190 -7.05 -20.09 -7.41
CA CYS A 190 -6.42 -20.29 -6.11
C CYS A 190 -7.45 -20.25 -4.97
N ALA A 191 -7.42 -21.25 -4.08
CA ALA A 191 -8.00 -21.15 -2.75
C ALA A 191 -7.02 -20.38 -1.86
N VAL A 192 -7.42 -19.21 -1.36
CA VAL A 192 -6.54 -18.29 -0.64
C VAL A 192 -6.88 -18.30 0.85
N THR A 193 -5.98 -18.80 1.67
CA THR A 193 -6.07 -18.68 3.13
C THR A 193 -5.29 -17.45 3.59
N VAL A 194 -6.02 -16.44 4.05
CA VAL A 194 -5.43 -15.22 4.61
C VAL A 194 -5.03 -15.51 6.05
N LEU A 195 -3.75 -15.31 6.35
CA LEU A 195 -3.14 -15.57 7.64
C LEU A 195 -2.70 -14.25 8.31
N PRO A 196 -2.78 -14.14 9.65
CA PRO A 196 -2.25 -13.00 10.37
C PRO A 196 -0.74 -12.80 10.13
N CYS A 197 -0.26 -11.57 10.30
CA CYS A 197 1.18 -11.24 10.20
C CYS A 197 2.07 -12.01 11.19
N SER A 198 1.48 -12.61 12.23
CA SER A 198 2.16 -13.44 13.24
C SER A 198 2.32 -14.90 12.84
N ALA A 199 1.81 -15.32 11.67
CA ALA A 199 1.88 -16.70 11.19
C ALA A 199 3.32 -17.24 11.17
N LYS A 200 3.48 -18.50 11.58
CA LYS A 200 4.80 -19.13 11.66
C LYS A 200 5.10 -19.94 10.40
N ALA A 201 6.34 -19.84 9.94
CA ALA A 201 6.80 -20.59 8.77
C ALA A 201 6.59 -22.09 8.91
N GLU A 202 6.77 -22.66 10.10
CA GLU A 202 6.57 -24.09 10.38
C GLU A 202 5.11 -24.50 10.16
N ASP A 203 4.15 -23.70 10.64
CA ASP A 203 2.73 -23.96 10.47
C ASP A 203 2.32 -23.86 8.99
N ILE A 204 2.83 -22.85 8.27
CA ILE A 204 2.59 -22.66 6.85
C ILE A 204 3.10 -23.87 6.04
N LEU A 205 4.31 -24.31 6.31
CA LEU A 205 4.91 -25.47 5.62
C LEU A 205 4.22 -26.79 5.97
N ALA A 206 3.77 -26.95 7.24
CA ALA A 206 3.04 -28.14 7.68
C ALA A 206 1.62 -28.21 7.08
N ALA A 207 1.01 -27.08 6.76
CA ALA A 207 -0.32 -27.02 6.15
C ALA A 207 -0.35 -27.44 4.69
N GLY A 208 0.81 -27.50 4.01
CA GLY A 208 0.92 -28.02 2.64
C GLY A 208 0.32 -27.10 1.57
N TYR A 209 0.46 -25.79 1.73
CA TYR A 209 0.13 -24.83 0.66
C TYR A 209 1.06 -25.00 -0.55
N ASP A 210 0.56 -24.69 -1.75
CA ASP A 210 1.35 -24.71 -2.98
C ASP A 210 2.27 -23.48 -3.11
N GLY A 211 1.89 -22.35 -2.48
CA GLY A 211 2.66 -21.12 -2.48
C GLY A 211 2.31 -20.15 -1.38
N VAL A 212 3.19 -19.17 -1.16
CA VAL A 212 3.02 -18.09 -0.18
C VAL A 212 3.03 -16.73 -0.88
N MET A 213 1.97 -15.97 -0.66
CA MET A 213 1.87 -14.57 -1.05
C MET A 213 2.15 -13.70 0.17
N LEU A 214 3.07 -12.73 0.03
CA LEU A 214 3.36 -11.72 1.04
C LEU A 214 2.71 -10.40 0.60
N SER A 215 1.77 -9.90 1.39
CA SER A 215 0.98 -8.73 1.01
C SER A 215 1.74 -7.41 1.11
N ASN A 216 1.13 -6.37 0.60
CA ASN A 216 1.45 -4.98 0.92
C ASN A 216 1.15 -4.67 2.40
N GLY A 217 1.58 -3.50 2.87
CA GLY A 217 1.30 -3.04 4.23
C GLY A 217 1.94 -1.69 4.55
N PRO A 218 1.62 -1.11 5.72
CA PRO A 218 2.09 0.18 6.18
C PRO A 218 3.45 0.12 6.92
N GLY A 219 4.06 1.29 7.10
CA GLY A 219 5.14 1.52 8.05
C GLY A 219 6.55 1.34 7.50
N ASP A 220 7.51 1.31 8.43
CA ASP A 220 8.91 1.02 8.13
C ASP A 220 9.11 -0.50 8.03
N PRO A 221 9.64 -1.03 6.91
CA PRO A 221 9.85 -2.47 6.79
C PRO A 221 10.81 -3.03 7.86
N THR A 222 11.75 -2.22 8.37
CA THR A 222 12.72 -2.66 9.39
C THR A 222 12.13 -2.90 10.77
N ASP A 223 10.93 -2.39 11.05
CA ASP A 223 10.22 -2.64 12.31
C ASP A 223 9.66 -4.07 12.41
N ASN A 224 9.59 -4.80 11.29
CA ASN A 224 8.97 -6.12 11.18
C ASN A 224 9.97 -7.28 11.40
N ILE A 225 10.79 -7.21 12.44
CA ILE A 225 11.89 -8.15 12.70
C ILE A 225 11.41 -9.60 12.78
N SER A 226 10.29 -9.86 13.44
CA SER A 226 9.74 -11.22 13.59
C SER A 226 9.24 -11.78 12.25
N GLN A 227 8.59 -10.97 11.44
CA GLN A 227 8.10 -11.34 10.11
C GLN A 227 9.25 -11.65 9.17
N ILE A 228 10.29 -10.81 9.17
CA ILE A 228 11.53 -11.02 8.38
C ILE A 228 12.17 -12.37 8.72
N ALA A 229 12.24 -12.72 10.02
CA ALA A 229 12.80 -13.98 10.47
C ALA A 229 11.96 -15.21 10.03
N GLU A 230 10.63 -15.09 10.01
CA GLU A 230 9.75 -16.17 9.50
C GLU A 230 9.85 -16.29 7.97
N ILE A 231 9.87 -15.18 7.22
CA ILE A 231 10.05 -15.20 5.76
C ILE A 231 11.37 -15.89 5.37
N ALA A 232 12.46 -15.61 6.09
CA ALA A 232 13.76 -16.23 5.82
C ALA A 232 13.72 -17.76 5.86
N LYS A 233 12.85 -18.36 6.70
CA LYS A 233 12.67 -19.81 6.81
C LYS A 233 11.86 -20.43 5.65
N LEU A 234 11.11 -19.63 4.91
CA LEU A 234 10.28 -20.07 3.77
C LEU A 234 11.06 -20.16 2.47
N PHE A 235 12.11 -19.35 2.30
CA PHE A 235 12.91 -19.32 1.08
C PHE A 235 13.48 -20.68 0.71
N GLY A 236 13.33 -21.07 -0.58
CA GLY A 236 13.78 -22.36 -1.12
C GLY A 236 12.97 -23.57 -0.64
N ARG A 237 11.92 -23.36 0.13
CA ARG A 237 11.05 -24.43 0.65
C ARG A 237 9.65 -24.42 0.07
N ILE A 238 9.20 -23.28 -0.42
CA ILE A 238 7.88 -23.08 -1.02
C ILE A 238 7.95 -21.88 -1.98
N PRO A 239 7.25 -21.92 -3.13
CA PRO A 239 7.14 -20.77 -4.03
C PRO A 239 6.61 -19.51 -3.33
N MET A 240 7.26 -18.35 -3.57
CA MET A 240 6.85 -17.09 -2.93
C MET A 240 6.70 -15.93 -3.92
N PHE A 241 5.70 -15.09 -3.68
CA PHE A 241 5.53 -13.80 -4.35
C PHE A 241 5.28 -12.70 -3.32
N GLY A 242 6.06 -11.60 -3.35
CA GLY A 242 5.92 -10.47 -2.44
C GLY A 242 5.54 -9.17 -3.15
N ILE A 243 4.58 -8.42 -2.59
CA ILE A 243 4.08 -7.15 -3.13
C ILE A 243 4.36 -6.03 -2.12
N CYS A 244 4.96 -4.93 -2.56
CA CYS A 244 5.20 -3.69 -1.82
C CYS A 244 5.95 -3.93 -0.50
N LEU A 245 5.29 -3.93 0.67
CA LEU A 245 5.93 -4.30 1.93
C LEU A 245 6.49 -5.74 1.87
N GLY A 246 5.74 -6.69 1.30
CA GLY A 246 6.21 -8.06 1.10
C GLY A 246 7.52 -8.15 0.31
N HIS A 247 7.69 -7.33 -0.74
CA HIS A 247 8.94 -7.19 -1.48
C HIS A 247 10.08 -6.71 -0.58
N GLN A 248 9.84 -5.68 0.22
CA GLN A 248 10.85 -5.12 1.12
C GLN A 248 11.25 -6.12 2.21
N LEU A 249 10.28 -6.83 2.81
CA LEU A 249 10.54 -7.87 3.80
C LEU A 249 11.31 -9.06 3.23
N MET A 250 11.02 -9.46 1.98
CA MET A 250 11.79 -10.49 1.27
C MET A 250 13.25 -10.08 1.09
N ALA A 251 13.50 -8.85 0.66
CA ALA A 251 14.86 -8.33 0.51
C ALA A 251 15.61 -8.29 1.84
N LEU A 252 14.96 -7.82 2.92
CA LEU A 252 15.53 -7.80 4.27
C LEU A 252 15.80 -9.22 4.80
N ALA A 253 14.91 -10.20 4.53
CA ALA A 253 15.09 -11.59 4.91
C ALA A 253 16.29 -12.25 4.23
N GLN A 254 16.73 -11.72 3.09
CA GLN A 254 17.92 -12.15 2.35
C GLN A 254 19.15 -11.27 2.64
N GLY A 255 19.10 -10.46 3.72
CA GLY A 255 20.22 -9.64 4.17
C GLY A 255 20.43 -8.35 3.36
N GLY A 256 19.44 -7.94 2.59
CA GLY A 256 19.39 -6.64 1.94
C GLY A 256 19.07 -5.51 2.91
N SER A 257 18.93 -4.30 2.41
CA SER A 257 18.57 -3.11 3.19
C SER A 257 17.56 -2.24 2.46
N THR A 258 16.85 -1.42 3.22
CA THR A 258 15.88 -0.45 2.69
C THR A 258 16.25 0.97 3.09
N VAL A 259 15.75 1.93 2.33
CA VAL A 259 15.96 3.36 2.57
C VAL A 259 14.62 4.09 2.51
N LYS A 260 14.41 5.08 3.40
CA LYS A 260 13.26 5.97 3.32
C LYS A 260 13.47 6.96 2.16
N LEU A 261 12.51 6.97 1.23
CA LEU A 261 12.49 7.92 0.13
C LEU A 261 12.05 9.31 0.62
N LYS A 262 12.50 10.36 -0.02
CA LYS A 262 12.22 11.73 0.37
C LYS A 262 10.71 12.02 0.49
N TYR A 263 9.92 11.59 -0.48
CA TYR A 263 8.46 11.71 -0.48
C TYR A 263 7.73 10.45 -0.97
N GLY A 264 8.47 9.40 -1.33
CA GLY A 264 7.93 8.13 -1.80
C GLY A 264 7.32 8.20 -3.20
N HIS A 265 6.86 7.03 -3.68
CA HIS A 265 6.11 6.92 -4.92
C HIS A 265 4.65 6.65 -4.59
N ARG A 266 3.76 7.60 -4.96
CA ARG A 266 2.31 7.48 -4.74
C ARG A 266 1.56 7.99 -5.96
N GLY A 267 0.90 7.07 -6.66
CA GLY A 267 0.14 7.37 -7.88
C GLY A 267 -0.04 6.14 -8.75
N VAL A 268 -0.78 6.32 -9.84
CA VAL A 268 -1.17 5.24 -10.76
C VAL A 268 -0.41 5.28 -12.10
N ASN A 269 0.69 6.03 -12.17
CA ASN A 269 1.43 6.29 -13.40
C ASN A 269 2.96 6.20 -13.20
N GLN A 270 3.41 5.36 -12.28
CA GLN A 270 4.83 5.15 -12.02
C GLN A 270 5.42 4.16 -13.03
N PRO A 271 6.50 4.52 -13.75
CA PRO A 271 7.06 3.66 -14.78
C PRO A 271 8.06 2.66 -14.19
N ALA A 272 7.76 1.37 -14.26
CA ALA A 272 8.66 0.28 -13.91
C ALA A 272 9.26 -0.34 -15.17
N HIS A 273 10.57 -0.24 -15.35
CA HIS A 273 11.31 -0.78 -16.49
C HIS A 273 11.81 -2.19 -16.18
N ASP A 274 11.53 -3.15 -17.05
CA ASP A 274 12.07 -4.51 -17.02
C ASP A 274 13.51 -4.50 -17.52
N VAL A 275 14.48 -4.71 -16.63
CA VAL A 275 15.92 -4.66 -16.98
C VAL A 275 16.39 -5.87 -17.80
N CYS A 276 15.65 -6.97 -17.79
CA CYS A 276 15.93 -8.16 -18.61
C CYS A 276 15.20 -8.11 -19.96
N GLY A 277 14.30 -7.14 -20.16
CA GLY A 277 13.50 -6.96 -21.35
C GLY A 277 13.65 -5.56 -21.94
N THR A 278 12.67 -5.20 -22.76
CA THR A 278 12.63 -3.88 -23.43
C THR A 278 11.41 -3.07 -23.03
N ARG A 279 10.58 -3.59 -22.09
CA ARG A 279 9.29 -2.98 -21.76
C ARG A 279 9.40 -2.12 -20.51
N THR A 280 8.66 -1.03 -20.53
CA THR A 280 8.36 -0.24 -19.34
C THR A 280 6.86 -0.30 -19.12
N PHE A 281 6.45 -0.71 -17.92
CA PHE A 281 5.06 -0.81 -17.51
C PHE A 281 4.66 0.43 -16.73
N LEU A 282 3.45 0.93 -16.93
CA LEU A 282 2.86 1.88 -16.02
C LEU A 282 2.27 1.10 -14.83
N THR A 283 2.62 1.54 -13.62
CA THR A 283 2.25 0.83 -12.40
C THR A 283 1.57 1.75 -11.40
N SER A 284 0.75 1.14 -10.54
CA SER A 284 0.22 1.77 -9.34
C SER A 284 1.20 1.56 -8.20
N GLN A 285 1.51 2.64 -7.45
CA GLN A 285 2.46 2.59 -6.34
C GLN A 285 1.96 3.40 -5.15
N ASN A 286 2.27 2.90 -3.95
CA ASN A 286 2.05 3.59 -2.68
C ASN A 286 3.08 3.10 -1.66
N HIS A 287 4.28 3.66 -1.70
CA HIS A 287 5.33 3.31 -0.74
C HIS A 287 6.23 4.51 -0.40
N GLY A 288 6.74 4.54 0.83
CA GLY A 288 7.69 5.53 1.32
C GLY A 288 9.11 5.00 1.47
N TYR A 289 9.32 3.69 1.30
CA TYR A 289 10.61 3.02 1.39
C TYR A 289 10.89 2.25 0.11
N ALA A 290 12.17 2.06 -0.20
CA ALA A 290 12.63 1.26 -1.32
C ALA A 290 13.80 0.36 -0.90
N VAL A 291 13.95 -0.79 -1.56
CA VAL A 291 15.13 -1.65 -1.40
C VAL A 291 16.35 -0.96 -2.03
N VAL A 292 17.48 -0.99 -1.33
CA VAL A 292 18.77 -0.49 -1.83
C VAL A 292 19.34 -1.53 -2.80
N PRO A 293 19.44 -1.25 -4.11
CA PRO A 293 19.83 -2.25 -5.12
C PRO A 293 21.17 -2.92 -4.82
N GLU A 294 22.17 -2.16 -4.36
CA GLU A 294 23.51 -2.63 -4.07
C GLU A 294 23.59 -3.59 -2.88
N SER A 295 22.54 -3.61 -2.04
CA SER A 295 22.44 -4.49 -0.88
C SER A 295 21.92 -5.89 -1.24
N VAL A 296 21.34 -6.08 -2.43
CA VAL A 296 20.76 -7.35 -2.88
C VAL A 296 21.88 -8.30 -3.27
N LYS A 297 22.05 -9.40 -2.50
CA LYS A 297 23.14 -10.37 -2.69
C LYS A 297 22.67 -11.70 -3.29
N THR A 298 21.42 -12.10 -3.03
CA THR A 298 20.90 -13.43 -3.38
C THR A 298 19.87 -13.41 -4.49
N GLY A 299 19.44 -12.21 -4.90
CA GLY A 299 18.47 -12.02 -5.97
C GLY A 299 19.06 -11.21 -7.12
N VAL A 300 18.29 -11.10 -8.19
CA VAL A 300 18.60 -10.28 -9.37
C VAL A 300 17.55 -9.17 -9.48
N ILE A 301 17.99 -7.92 -9.61
CA ILE A 301 17.08 -6.82 -9.86
C ILE A 301 16.36 -7.06 -11.19
N ARG A 302 15.04 -7.13 -11.15
CA ARG A 302 14.20 -7.38 -12.31
C ARG A 302 13.57 -6.11 -12.86
N TYR A 303 13.08 -5.25 -11.97
CA TYR A 303 12.43 -3.99 -12.33
C TYR A 303 13.09 -2.81 -11.64
N VAL A 304 13.20 -1.69 -12.36
CA VAL A 304 13.68 -0.41 -11.82
C VAL A 304 12.71 0.71 -12.21
N ASN A 305 12.55 1.71 -11.35
CA ASN A 305 11.77 2.90 -11.70
C ASN A 305 12.52 3.70 -12.79
N ALA A 306 11.84 3.95 -13.90
CA ALA A 306 12.47 4.65 -15.03
C ALA A 306 12.74 6.15 -14.76
N ASN A 307 12.18 6.72 -13.69
CA ASN A 307 12.38 8.13 -13.35
C ASN A 307 13.63 8.34 -12.47
N ASP A 308 13.89 7.45 -11.50
CA ASP A 308 14.93 7.67 -10.48
C ASP A 308 15.82 6.44 -10.22
N GLY A 309 15.56 5.31 -10.89
CA GLY A 309 16.39 4.10 -10.78
C GLY A 309 16.18 3.28 -9.50
N THR A 310 15.18 3.60 -8.68
CA THR A 310 14.86 2.79 -7.48
C THR A 310 14.52 1.36 -7.86
N CYS A 311 14.82 0.40 -6.96
CA CYS A 311 14.47 -1.01 -7.15
C CYS A 311 12.95 -1.20 -7.10
N GLU A 312 12.39 -1.75 -8.17
CA GLU A 312 10.95 -2.00 -8.31
C GLU A 312 10.61 -3.50 -8.35
N GLY A 313 11.59 -4.37 -8.32
CA GLY A 313 11.36 -5.81 -8.26
C GLY A 313 12.62 -6.64 -8.30
N ILE A 314 12.56 -7.81 -7.67
CA ILE A 314 13.67 -8.74 -7.53
C ILE A 314 13.18 -10.14 -7.86
N ASP A 315 13.95 -10.86 -8.68
CA ASP A 315 13.82 -12.30 -8.90
C ASP A 315 14.82 -13.04 -8.02
N TYR A 316 14.39 -14.17 -7.43
CA TYR A 316 15.20 -15.09 -6.64
C TYR A 316 15.12 -16.49 -7.28
N PRO A 317 15.76 -16.70 -8.45
CA PRO A 317 15.52 -17.89 -9.27
C PRO A 317 15.85 -19.20 -8.56
N ASP A 318 16.96 -19.24 -7.82
CA ASP A 318 17.39 -20.43 -7.07
C ASP A 318 16.51 -20.74 -5.85
N LEU A 319 15.64 -19.80 -5.46
CA LEU A 319 14.79 -19.86 -4.26
C LEU A 319 13.31 -19.94 -4.60
N GLN A 320 12.97 -20.11 -5.89
CA GLN A 320 11.57 -20.15 -6.37
C GLN A 320 10.72 -18.98 -5.86
N ALA A 321 11.27 -17.77 -5.95
CA ALA A 321 10.60 -16.59 -5.42
C ALA A 321 10.84 -15.36 -6.31
N PHE A 322 9.91 -14.42 -6.26
CA PHE A 322 10.06 -13.08 -6.84
C PHE A 322 9.23 -12.06 -6.09
N SER A 323 9.54 -10.79 -6.29
CA SER A 323 8.82 -9.72 -5.61
C SER A 323 8.81 -8.44 -6.44
N VAL A 324 7.77 -7.61 -6.22
CA VAL A 324 7.65 -6.29 -6.86
C VAL A 324 7.26 -5.22 -5.85
N GLN A 325 7.81 -4.02 -6.03
CA GLN A 325 7.52 -2.87 -5.19
C GLN A 325 6.15 -2.24 -5.52
N PHE A 326 5.76 -2.29 -6.78
CA PHE A 326 4.48 -1.78 -7.28
C PHE A 326 3.33 -2.77 -7.02
N HIS A 327 2.11 -2.35 -7.33
CA HIS A 327 0.87 -3.08 -7.09
C HIS A 327 0.31 -3.68 -8.38
N PRO A 328 0.59 -4.96 -8.72
CA PRO A 328 0.07 -5.61 -9.93
C PRO A 328 -1.42 -5.94 -9.84
N GLU A 329 -1.99 -5.97 -8.64
CA GLU A 329 -3.42 -6.12 -8.37
C GLU A 329 -4.23 -4.88 -8.71
N ALA A 330 -3.60 -3.77 -8.92
CA ALA A 330 -4.02 -2.40 -9.13
C ALA A 330 -5.51 -2.19 -9.43
N CYS A 331 -6.27 -1.96 -8.40
CA CYS A 331 -7.55 -1.29 -8.43
C CYS A 331 -7.40 -0.02 -7.56
N SER A 332 -7.43 1.15 -8.04
CA SER A 332 -7.51 1.77 -9.33
C SER A 332 -6.13 1.90 -9.99
N GLY A 333 -6.05 1.78 -11.29
CA GLY A 333 -4.77 1.96 -11.99
C GLY A 333 -4.61 1.02 -13.19
N PRO A 334 -3.44 1.02 -13.83
CA PRO A 334 -3.15 0.16 -14.97
C PRO A 334 -3.06 -1.31 -14.57
N HIS A 335 -3.54 -2.20 -15.43
CA HIS A 335 -3.51 -3.66 -15.25
C HIS A 335 -2.37 -4.34 -16.02
N ASP A 336 -1.42 -3.57 -16.53
CA ASP A 336 -0.35 -4.05 -17.41
C ASP A 336 0.54 -5.12 -16.77
N THR A 337 0.58 -5.18 -15.44
CA THR A 337 1.42 -6.11 -14.67
C THR A 337 0.64 -7.26 -14.01
N ALA A 338 -0.67 -7.42 -14.32
CA ALA A 338 -1.49 -8.49 -13.75
C ALA A 338 -0.98 -9.91 -14.11
N PHE A 339 -0.21 -10.07 -15.19
CA PHE A 339 0.45 -11.31 -15.58
C PHE A 339 1.41 -11.87 -14.50
N LEU A 340 1.84 -11.06 -13.55
CA LEU A 340 2.68 -11.52 -12.45
C LEU A 340 1.96 -12.50 -11.52
N PHE A 341 0.64 -12.44 -11.43
CA PHE A 341 -0.15 -13.47 -10.76
C PHE A 341 -0.17 -14.79 -11.54
N ASP A 342 -0.19 -14.72 -12.88
CA ASP A 342 -0.09 -15.91 -13.74
C ASP A 342 1.29 -16.56 -13.55
N ARG A 343 2.36 -15.74 -13.56
CA ARG A 343 3.74 -16.20 -13.26
C ARG A 343 3.83 -16.89 -11.88
N PHE A 344 3.12 -16.39 -10.87
CA PHE A 344 3.10 -17.02 -9.56
C PHE A 344 2.38 -18.38 -9.59
N CYS A 345 1.26 -18.48 -10.31
CA CYS A 345 0.56 -19.75 -10.52
C CYS A 345 1.44 -20.77 -11.25
N ASP A 346 2.16 -20.35 -12.30
CA ASP A 346 3.10 -21.20 -13.03
C ASP A 346 4.25 -21.71 -12.13
N LEU A 347 4.76 -20.85 -11.26
CA LEU A 347 5.80 -21.20 -10.30
C LEU A 347 5.33 -22.29 -9.31
N MET A 348 4.07 -22.25 -8.87
CA MET A 348 3.45 -23.26 -8.01
C MET A 348 3.19 -24.58 -8.77
N GLY A 349 2.85 -24.50 -10.05
CA GLY A 349 2.61 -25.69 -10.90
C GLY A 349 3.86 -26.48 -11.29
N GLY A 350 5.07 -26.02 -10.95
CA GLY A 350 6.33 -26.65 -11.29
C GLY A 350 6.66 -26.64 -12.79
N ALA A 351 5.99 -25.82 -13.58
CA ALA A 351 6.32 -25.61 -14.99
C ALA A 351 7.51 -24.65 -15.10
N HIS A 352 8.71 -25.22 -15.23
CA HIS A 352 9.88 -24.49 -15.68
C HIS A 352 9.68 -24.12 -17.16
N HIS A 353 9.11 -22.96 -17.44
CA HIS A 353 9.30 -22.34 -18.75
C HIS A 353 10.66 -21.62 -18.70
N ALA A 354 11.69 -22.34 -19.16
CA ALA A 354 12.92 -21.73 -19.61
C ALA A 354 12.61 -21.05 -20.96
N ASP A 355 12.60 -19.70 -20.95
CA ASP A 355 12.85 -18.87 -22.14
C ASP A 355 13.50 -17.53 -21.68
#